data_2d6f03f4d452982f4b41247710e233a0
#
_entry.id   2d6f03f4d452982f4b41247710e233a0
#
_cell.length_a   1.000
_cell.length_b   1.000
_cell.length_c   1.000
_cell.angle_alpha   90.00
_cell.angle_beta   90.00
_cell.angle_gamma   90.00
#
_symmetry.space_group_name_H-M   'P 1'
#
loop_
_entity.id
_entity.type
_entity.pdbx_description
1 polymer ?
#
loop_
_entity_poly.entity_id
_entity_poly.type
_entity_poly.pdbx_seq_one_letter_code
_entity_poly.pdbx_strand_id
1 'polypeptide(L)'
;MGLKVKGIFILAILVGCVVAILPTVRAYWPGGDPTAIRNKVNLGLDLQGGMYLDLAVDTAAAVTRVLDRLAAEIEDALLEKLVDYQSVERRGLAVEVLLPPSEKMNWNAEPFDRLLTGFTLAQAEPHRFRITLPAAEVQRIEKNATSQALEVIRNRIDSLGVSEPSIQRKGDTEIVVQLPGLRDREQAIAAIGTQAVLEFYIVEDNVTPATMDPSRQVVKHEETRDETTGKITGRIPYVLEKRAVLSGETVSDARMQISNLDNSSYVSITFNSLGADRFARITTRNRGRRLAIVLDDKVQSAPVIREAITGGQAQITGRFTLKEATNLAIVLRSGSLPAPLTIREERSVGASLGEDSIRQGVWSFVIGGVLVMVFMVFYYRVSGLFADLALVLNVLLILVVLASFQ
;
A
#
# COMPACT_ATOMS: atom_id res chain seq x y z
N MET A 1 15.43 -50.99 -26.40
CA MET A 1 16.46 -50.13 -25.80
C MET A 1 17.34 -51.00 -24.90
N GLY A 2 18.66 -51.13 -25.21
CA GLY A 2 19.57 -52.04 -24.47
C GLY A 2 19.80 -51.57 -23.03
N LEU A 3 20.17 -52.50 -22.14
CA LEU A 3 20.37 -52.22 -20.70
C LEU A 3 21.37 -51.08 -20.46
N LYS A 4 22.40 -50.95 -21.29
CA LYS A 4 23.42 -49.89 -21.25
C LYS A 4 22.81 -48.51 -21.55
N VAL A 5 21.89 -48.41 -22.51
CA VAL A 5 21.21 -47.12 -22.86
C VAL A 5 20.29 -46.67 -21.76
N LYS A 6 19.55 -47.58 -21.10
CA LYS A 6 18.72 -47.29 -19.95
C LYS A 6 19.54 -46.76 -18.76
N GLY A 7 20.71 -47.39 -18.52
CA GLY A 7 21.64 -46.96 -17.47
C GLY A 7 22.21 -45.55 -17.71
N ILE A 8 22.61 -45.24 -18.94
CA ILE A 8 23.09 -43.90 -19.32
C ILE A 8 21.98 -42.86 -19.17
N PHE A 9 20.73 -43.19 -19.53
CA PHE A 9 19.60 -42.30 -19.41
C PHE A 9 19.28 -41.96 -17.94
N ILE A 10 19.29 -42.98 -17.05
CA ILE A 10 19.09 -42.79 -15.60
C ILE A 10 20.23 -41.93 -15.02
N LEU A 11 21.48 -42.19 -15.40
CA LEU A 11 22.62 -41.40 -14.95
C LEU A 11 22.53 -39.95 -15.40
N ALA A 12 22.09 -39.70 -16.63
CA ALA A 12 21.91 -38.35 -17.18
C ALA A 12 20.80 -37.55 -16.40
N ILE A 13 19.70 -38.23 -16.08
CA ILE A 13 18.63 -37.65 -15.25
C ILE A 13 19.18 -37.31 -13.85
N LEU A 14 19.90 -38.22 -13.23
CA LEU A 14 20.47 -38.05 -11.89
C LEU A 14 21.43 -36.86 -11.84
N VAL A 15 22.34 -36.75 -12.83
CA VAL A 15 23.24 -35.59 -12.97
C VAL A 15 22.48 -34.32 -13.20
N GLY A 16 21.44 -34.30 -14.06
CA GLY A 16 20.59 -33.16 -14.30
C GLY A 16 19.84 -32.68 -13.04
N CYS A 17 19.31 -33.63 -12.25
CA CYS A 17 18.67 -33.33 -10.97
C CYS A 17 19.66 -32.72 -9.96
N VAL A 18 20.84 -33.26 -9.82
CA VAL A 18 21.89 -32.75 -8.92
C VAL A 18 22.27 -31.32 -9.31
N VAL A 19 22.48 -31.06 -10.61
CA VAL A 19 22.81 -29.70 -11.10
C VAL A 19 21.66 -28.70 -10.84
N ALA A 20 20.42 -29.13 -11.03
CA ALA A 20 19.23 -28.26 -10.79
C ALA A 20 19.01 -27.93 -9.31
N ILE A 21 19.42 -28.79 -8.38
CA ILE A 21 19.30 -28.59 -6.93
C ILE A 21 20.46 -27.78 -6.34
N LEU A 22 21.63 -27.75 -7.02
CA LEU A 22 22.81 -27.03 -6.55
C LEU A 22 22.55 -25.60 -6.09
N PRO A 23 21.74 -24.76 -6.78
CA PRO A 23 21.40 -23.42 -6.31
C PRO A 23 20.71 -23.42 -4.93
N THR A 24 19.75 -24.33 -4.73
CA THR A 24 19.01 -24.44 -3.45
C THR A 24 19.94 -24.87 -2.31
N VAL A 25 20.78 -25.89 -2.54
CA VAL A 25 21.78 -26.36 -1.56
C VAL A 25 22.74 -25.22 -1.20
N ARG A 26 23.23 -24.48 -2.20
CA ARG A 26 24.18 -23.39 -1.99
C ARG A 26 23.52 -22.20 -1.24
N ALA A 27 22.23 -21.95 -1.45
CA ALA A 27 21.48 -20.88 -0.77
C ALA A 27 21.37 -21.14 0.74
N TYR A 28 21.11 -22.39 1.13
CA TYR A 28 20.86 -22.78 2.53
C TYR A 28 22.06 -23.44 3.23
N TRP A 29 23.24 -23.51 2.56
CA TRP A 29 24.46 -24.00 3.18
C TRP A 29 25.01 -22.95 4.18
N PRO A 30 25.67 -23.35 5.28
CA PRO A 30 26.30 -22.43 6.20
C PRO A 30 27.19 -21.40 5.47
N GLY A 31 26.87 -20.10 5.54
CA GLY A 31 27.55 -19.03 4.81
C GLY A 31 26.97 -18.69 3.44
N GLY A 32 25.93 -19.36 2.99
CA GLY A 32 25.16 -18.98 1.79
C GLY A 32 24.20 -17.81 2.07
N ASP A 33 23.92 -16.99 1.04
CA ASP A 33 22.90 -15.96 1.10
C ASP A 33 21.66 -16.41 0.34
N PRO A 34 20.56 -16.75 1.05
CA PRO A 34 19.32 -17.17 0.39
C PRO A 34 18.70 -16.11 -0.50
N THR A 35 19.03 -14.84 -0.33
CA THR A 35 18.46 -13.74 -1.12
C THR A 35 19.17 -13.53 -2.45
N ALA A 36 20.42 -14.00 -2.58
CA ALA A 36 21.26 -13.81 -3.78
C ALA A 36 20.97 -14.82 -4.90
N ILE A 37 20.25 -15.91 -4.63
CA ILE A 37 20.04 -17.03 -5.58
C ILE A 37 18.58 -17.06 -6.04
N ARG A 38 18.36 -16.96 -7.35
CA ARG A 38 17.03 -16.83 -7.94
C ARG A 38 16.25 -18.17 -8.02
N ASN A 39 16.87 -19.26 -8.36
CA ASN A 39 16.20 -20.57 -8.51
C ASN A 39 16.46 -21.43 -7.27
N LYS A 40 15.69 -21.24 -6.22
CA LYS A 40 15.77 -22.00 -4.97
C LYS A 40 14.37 -22.33 -4.46
N VAL A 41 14.25 -23.35 -3.61
CA VAL A 41 13.00 -23.59 -2.88
C VAL A 41 12.79 -22.48 -1.87
N ASN A 42 11.67 -21.76 -1.98
CA ASN A 42 11.29 -20.73 -1.01
C ASN A 42 10.63 -21.39 0.21
N LEU A 43 11.01 -20.90 1.37
CA LEU A 43 10.52 -21.43 2.63
C LEU A 43 9.46 -20.46 3.20
N GLY A 44 8.43 -21.01 3.83
CA GLY A 44 7.39 -20.20 4.46
C GLY A 44 7.87 -19.43 5.70
N LEU A 45 6.97 -18.60 6.24
CA LEU A 45 7.24 -17.72 7.38
C LEU A 45 7.85 -18.44 8.59
N ASP A 46 7.37 -19.66 8.89
CA ASP A 46 7.80 -20.44 10.05
C ASP A 46 9.25 -20.94 9.95
N LEU A 47 9.76 -21.05 8.71
CA LEU A 47 11.10 -21.58 8.42
C LEU A 47 12.11 -20.49 8.06
N GLN A 48 11.68 -19.45 7.36
CA GLN A 48 12.55 -18.30 6.99
C GLN A 48 12.57 -17.19 8.05
N GLY A 49 11.61 -17.23 8.99
CA GLY A 49 11.30 -16.08 9.81
C GLY A 49 10.58 -14.99 9.00
N GLY A 50 10.26 -13.90 9.65
CA GLY A 50 9.57 -12.78 9.00
C GLY A 50 8.46 -12.20 9.87
N MET A 51 7.46 -11.58 9.24
CA MET A 51 6.39 -10.88 9.92
C MET A 51 5.00 -11.37 9.48
N TYR A 52 4.12 -11.56 10.46
CA TYR A 52 2.69 -11.77 10.28
C TYR A 52 1.95 -10.55 10.82
N LEU A 53 1.04 -9.99 10.02
CA LEU A 53 0.16 -8.89 10.40
C LEU A 53 -1.29 -9.27 10.13
N ASP A 54 -2.16 -9.01 11.11
CA ASP A 54 -3.61 -8.99 10.94
C ASP A 54 -4.07 -7.53 11.01
N LEU A 55 -4.57 -7.03 9.88
CA LEU A 55 -4.92 -5.64 9.67
C LEU A 55 -6.43 -5.50 9.58
N ALA A 56 -7.03 -4.65 10.39
CA ALA A 56 -8.42 -4.26 10.25
C ALA A 56 -8.53 -2.96 9.45
N VAL A 57 -9.42 -2.96 8.46
CA VAL A 57 -9.78 -1.80 7.65
C VAL A 57 -10.92 -1.08 8.35
N ASP A 58 -10.76 0.21 8.64
CA ASP A 58 -11.86 1.05 9.17
C ASP A 58 -12.85 1.39 8.06
N THR A 59 -13.71 0.44 7.75
CA THR A 59 -14.71 0.59 6.69
C THR A 59 -15.73 1.69 6.98
N ALA A 60 -15.99 1.99 8.27
CA ALA A 60 -16.85 3.11 8.66
C ALA A 60 -16.24 4.46 8.25
N ALA A 61 -14.92 4.60 8.37
CA ALA A 61 -14.22 5.79 7.87
C ALA A 61 -14.32 5.91 6.35
N ALA A 62 -14.34 4.78 5.59
CA ALA A 62 -14.55 4.81 4.15
C ALA A 62 -15.94 5.35 3.79
N VAL A 63 -16.99 4.89 4.48
CA VAL A 63 -18.37 5.38 4.29
C VAL A 63 -18.45 6.88 4.63
N THR A 64 -17.85 7.28 5.74
CA THR A 64 -17.78 8.69 6.17
C THR A 64 -17.15 9.57 5.10
N ARG A 65 -16.03 9.14 4.51
CA ARG A 65 -15.33 9.87 3.44
C ARG A 65 -16.19 10.04 2.18
N VAL A 66 -16.97 9.01 1.81
CA VAL A 66 -17.90 9.12 0.67
C VAL A 66 -18.95 10.18 0.92
N LEU A 67 -19.50 10.26 2.15
CA LEU A 67 -20.47 11.27 2.53
C LEU A 67 -19.86 12.68 2.62
N ASP A 68 -18.64 12.82 3.13
CA ASP A 68 -17.93 14.10 3.18
C ASP A 68 -17.63 14.62 1.77
N ARG A 69 -17.23 13.72 0.83
CA ARG A 69 -17.06 14.05 -0.58
C ARG A 69 -18.39 14.50 -1.21
N LEU A 70 -19.46 13.78 -0.98
CA LEU A 70 -20.78 14.14 -1.47
C LEU A 70 -21.20 15.51 -0.98
N ALA A 71 -20.99 15.81 0.31
CA ALA A 71 -21.31 17.13 0.88
C ALA A 71 -20.54 18.26 0.15
N ALA A 72 -19.25 18.06 -0.10
CA ALA A 72 -18.42 19.02 -0.85
C ALA A 72 -18.88 19.17 -2.31
N GLU A 73 -19.20 18.07 -3.00
CA GLU A 73 -19.68 18.09 -4.39
C GLU A 73 -21.05 18.77 -4.51
N ILE A 74 -21.95 18.57 -3.54
CA ILE A 74 -23.25 19.27 -3.48
C ILE A 74 -23.04 20.78 -3.24
N GLU A 75 -22.14 21.15 -2.33
CA GLU A 75 -21.81 22.55 -2.08
C GLU A 75 -21.27 23.22 -3.34
N ASP A 76 -20.37 22.54 -4.08
CA ASP A 76 -19.84 23.04 -5.35
C ASP A 76 -20.93 23.23 -6.41
N ALA A 77 -21.82 22.25 -6.53
CA ALA A 77 -22.91 22.29 -7.47
C ALA A 77 -23.92 23.42 -7.16
N LEU A 78 -24.19 23.68 -5.87
CA LEU A 78 -25.03 24.80 -5.44
C LEU A 78 -24.40 26.15 -5.80
N LEU A 79 -23.08 26.30 -5.56
CA LEU A 79 -22.32 27.51 -5.91
C LEU A 79 -22.27 27.71 -7.44
N GLU A 80 -22.05 26.66 -8.22
CA GLU A 80 -22.03 26.73 -9.68
C GLU A 80 -23.39 27.17 -10.25
N LYS A 81 -24.48 26.71 -9.65
CA LYS A 81 -25.84 27.07 -10.04
C LYS A 81 -26.34 28.38 -9.44
N LEU A 82 -25.51 29.07 -8.67
CA LEU A 82 -25.85 30.30 -7.96
C LEU A 82 -27.09 30.14 -7.05
N VAL A 83 -27.24 28.98 -6.42
CA VAL A 83 -28.29 28.68 -5.45
C VAL A 83 -27.78 29.03 -4.06
N ASP A 84 -28.50 29.90 -3.35
CA ASP A 84 -28.16 30.23 -1.98
C ASP A 84 -28.42 29.03 -1.04
N TYR A 85 -27.51 28.79 -0.12
CA TYR A 85 -27.67 27.76 0.92
C TYR A 85 -27.21 28.28 2.29
N GLN A 86 -27.77 27.73 3.36
CA GLN A 86 -27.37 28.07 4.72
C GLN A 86 -26.28 27.14 5.24
N SER A 87 -26.40 25.81 5.01
CA SER A 87 -25.40 24.85 5.37
C SER A 87 -25.51 23.58 4.52
N VAL A 88 -24.36 22.95 4.27
CA VAL A 88 -24.23 21.59 3.73
C VAL A 88 -23.26 20.85 4.65
N GLU A 89 -23.78 19.96 5.49
CA GLU A 89 -22.99 19.31 6.52
C GLU A 89 -23.30 17.82 6.61
N ARG A 90 -22.25 17.01 6.84
CA ARG A 90 -22.48 15.62 7.21
C ARG A 90 -22.89 15.52 8.68
N ARG A 91 -24.01 14.84 8.96
CA ARG A 91 -24.46 14.48 10.30
C ARG A 91 -24.63 12.98 10.43
N GLY A 92 -23.64 12.33 11.04
CA GLY A 92 -23.57 10.88 11.15
C GLY A 92 -23.42 10.21 9.76
N LEU A 93 -24.36 9.36 9.39
CA LEU A 93 -24.42 8.67 8.09
C LEU A 93 -25.35 9.37 7.08
N ALA A 94 -25.55 10.67 7.20
CA ALA A 94 -26.35 11.47 6.30
C ALA A 94 -25.67 12.80 5.99
N VAL A 95 -25.95 13.35 4.81
CA VAL A 95 -25.64 14.74 4.46
C VAL A 95 -26.92 15.54 4.60
N GLU A 96 -26.90 16.60 5.38
CA GLU A 96 -28.00 17.54 5.54
C GLU A 96 -27.72 18.81 4.77
N VAL A 97 -28.67 19.21 3.93
CA VAL A 97 -28.64 20.46 3.16
C VAL A 97 -29.76 21.34 3.66
N LEU A 98 -29.41 22.54 4.10
CA LEU A 98 -30.38 23.56 4.55
C LEU A 98 -30.37 24.69 3.55
N LEU A 99 -31.54 24.93 2.93
CA LEU A 99 -31.74 26.01 1.98
C LEU A 99 -32.55 27.16 2.65
N PRO A 100 -32.40 28.43 2.23
CA PRO A 100 -33.25 29.50 2.64
C PRO A 100 -34.68 29.32 2.09
N PRO A 101 -35.73 29.89 2.77
CA PRO A 101 -37.12 29.74 2.34
C PRO A 101 -37.46 30.32 0.96
N SER A 102 -36.60 31.19 0.45
CA SER A 102 -36.72 31.79 -0.89
C SER A 102 -36.33 30.83 -2.01
N GLU A 103 -35.55 29.80 -1.71
CA GLU A 103 -34.99 28.92 -2.70
C GLU A 103 -35.85 27.68 -2.94
N LYS A 104 -36.09 27.37 -4.23
CA LYS A 104 -36.72 26.11 -4.68
C LYS A 104 -35.72 25.29 -5.45
N MET A 105 -35.42 24.13 -4.92
CA MET A 105 -34.40 23.23 -5.49
C MET A 105 -35.05 22.11 -6.29
N ASN A 106 -34.54 21.89 -7.52
CA ASN A 106 -34.86 20.70 -8.31
C ASN A 106 -33.73 19.72 -8.25
N TRP A 107 -33.82 18.75 -7.36
CA TRP A 107 -32.81 17.69 -7.15
C TRP A 107 -32.70 16.71 -8.30
N ASN A 108 -33.66 16.68 -9.24
CA ASN A 108 -33.66 15.82 -10.42
C ASN A 108 -33.00 16.49 -11.65
N ALA A 109 -32.47 17.71 -11.50
CA ALA A 109 -31.77 18.40 -12.57
C ALA A 109 -30.26 18.21 -12.45
N GLU A 110 -29.54 18.22 -13.60
CA GLU A 110 -28.08 18.22 -13.61
C GLU A 110 -27.50 19.44 -12.84
N PRO A 111 -26.45 19.23 -12.00
CA PRO A 111 -25.67 18.00 -11.80
C PRO A 111 -26.18 17.10 -10.67
N PHE A 112 -27.23 17.46 -9.96
CA PHE A 112 -27.68 16.80 -8.71
C PHE A 112 -28.20 15.38 -8.92
N ASP A 113 -28.87 15.10 -10.03
CA ASP A 113 -29.33 13.77 -10.40
C ASP A 113 -28.18 12.75 -10.47
N ARG A 114 -27.03 13.17 -11.00
CA ARG A 114 -25.81 12.33 -11.05
C ARG A 114 -25.17 12.18 -9.69
N LEU A 115 -25.05 13.26 -8.93
CA LEU A 115 -24.45 13.27 -7.59
C LEU A 115 -25.24 12.40 -6.61
N LEU A 116 -26.56 12.36 -6.74
CA LEU A 116 -27.45 11.59 -5.87
C LEU A 116 -27.67 10.14 -6.33
N THR A 117 -27.03 9.72 -7.43
CA THR A 117 -27.12 8.33 -7.88
C THR A 117 -26.59 7.38 -6.80
N GLY A 118 -27.44 6.45 -6.34
CA GLY A 118 -27.13 5.51 -5.25
C GLY A 118 -27.42 6.04 -3.83
N PHE A 119 -27.91 7.29 -3.71
CA PHE A 119 -28.33 7.87 -2.44
C PHE A 119 -29.85 7.99 -2.35
N THR A 120 -30.36 8.05 -1.15
CA THR A 120 -31.78 8.30 -0.87
C THR A 120 -31.95 9.72 -0.36
N LEU A 121 -32.72 10.52 -1.08
CA LEU A 121 -33.08 11.88 -0.71
C LEU A 121 -34.43 11.87 0.03
N ALA A 122 -34.48 12.47 1.20
CA ALA A 122 -35.70 12.70 1.97
C ALA A 122 -35.79 14.17 2.38
N GLN A 123 -36.97 14.76 2.28
CA GLN A 123 -37.23 16.08 2.85
C GLN A 123 -37.66 15.88 4.32
N ALA A 124 -36.77 16.26 5.27
CA ALA A 124 -37.02 16.09 6.70
C ALA A 124 -37.91 17.19 7.25
N GLU A 125 -37.76 18.45 6.75
CA GLU A 125 -38.53 19.63 7.11
C GLU A 125 -38.62 20.57 5.90
N PRO A 126 -39.46 21.59 5.89
CA PRO A 126 -39.43 22.63 4.87
C PRO A 126 -38.00 23.18 4.74
N HIS A 127 -37.43 23.12 3.54
CA HIS A 127 -36.09 23.62 3.22
C HIS A 127 -34.89 22.80 3.82
N ARG A 128 -35.15 21.70 4.56
CA ARG A 128 -34.11 20.77 5.04
C ARG A 128 -34.21 19.45 4.31
N PHE A 129 -33.15 19.11 3.60
CA PHE A 129 -33.03 17.87 2.83
C PHE A 129 -32.01 16.97 3.48
N ARG A 130 -32.34 15.71 3.59
CA ARG A 130 -31.47 14.69 4.16
C ARG A 130 -31.16 13.64 3.11
N ILE A 131 -29.88 13.47 2.83
CA ILE A 131 -29.36 12.51 1.84
C ILE A 131 -28.68 11.40 2.62
N THR A 132 -29.12 10.15 2.41
CA THR A 132 -28.62 8.98 3.13
C THR A 132 -28.17 7.90 2.15
N LEU A 133 -27.26 7.04 2.62
CA LEU A 133 -26.87 5.81 1.89
C LEU A 133 -27.82 4.67 2.26
N PRO A 134 -28.38 3.96 1.29
CA PRO A 134 -29.07 2.68 1.55
C PRO A 134 -28.10 1.65 2.16
N ALA A 135 -28.61 0.76 3.01
CA ALA A 135 -27.79 -0.25 3.67
C ALA A 135 -26.97 -1.13 2.69
N ALA A 136 -27.56 -1.44 1.52
CA ALA A 136 -26.88 -2.19 0.47
C ALA A 136 -25.66 -1.43 -0.10
N GLU A 137 -25.76 -0.11 -0.24
CA GLU A 137 -24.66 0.73 -0.71
C GLU A 137 -23.56 0.86 0.36
N VAL A 138 -23.92 0.95 1.63
CA VAL A 138 -22.97 0.93 2.74
C VAL A 138 -22.15 -0.35 2.68
N GLN A 139 -22.79 -1.52 2.59
CA GLN A 139 -22.08 -2.80 2.48
C GLN A 139 -21.20 -2.88 1.24
N ARG A 140 -21.64 -2.32 0.10
CA ARG A 140 -20.86 -2.27 -1.12
C ARG A 140 -19.62 -1.43 -0.97
N ILE A 141 -19.73 -0.27 -0.33
CA ILE A 141 -18.60 0.63 -0.04
C ILE A 141 -17.59 -0.07 0.89
N GLU A 142 -18.07 -0.70 1.96
CA GLU A 142 -17.22 -1.43 2.93
C GLU A 142 -16.44 -2.56 2.26
N LYS A 143 -17.12 -3.37 1.46
CA LYS A 143 -16.50 -4.47 0.72
C LYS A 143 -15.47 -3.98 -0.32
N ASN A 144 -15.80 -2.91 -1.03
CA ASN A 144 -14.91 -2.30 -2.01
C ASN A 144 -13.68 -1.68 -1.33
N ALA A 145 -13.87 -1.01 -0.19
CA ALA A 145 -12.77 -0.42 0.59
C ALA A 145 -11.77 -1.50 1.02
N THR A 146 -12.23 -2.65 1.54
CA THR A 146 -11.34 -3.76 1.91
C THR A 146 -10.60 -4.34 0.71
N SER A 147 -11.30 -4.50 -0.43
CA SER A 147 -10.67 -5.01 -1.65
C SER A 147 -9.63 -4.05 -2.22
N GLN A 148 -9.93 -2.77 -2.22
CA GLN A 148 -8.99 -1.73 -2.66
C GLN A 148 -7.79 -1.61 -1.70
N ALA A 149 -8.01 -1.69 -0.38
CA ALA A 149 -6.94 -1.71 0.61
C ALA A 149 -5.99 -2.89 0.37
N LEU A 150 -6.52 -4.08 0.07
CA LEU A 150 -5.72 -5.27 -0.25
C LEU A 150 -4.82 -5.03 -1.47
N GLU A 151 -5.34 -4.44 -2.55
CA GLU A 151 -4.55 -4.14 -3.75
C GLU A 151 -3.46 -3.08 -3.46
N VAL A 152 -3.78 -2.04 -2.69
CA VAL A 152 -2.80 -1.03 -2.29
C VAL A 152 -1.69 -1.66 -1.43
N ILE A 153 -2.06 -2.51 -0.46
CA ILE A 153 -1.09 -3.22 0.39
C ILE A 153 -0.20 -4.12 -0.46
N ARG A 154 -0.76 -4.87 -1.43
CA ARG A 154 0.01 -5.71 -2.36
C ARG A 154 1.03 -4.90 -3.13
N ASN A 155 0.63 -3.80 -3.76
CA ASN A 155 1.53 -2.93 -4.52
C ASN A 155 2.66 -2.34 -3.66
N ARG A 156 2.39 -2.04 -2.40
CA ARG A 156 3.39 -1.54 -1.46
C ARG A 156 4.41 -2.61 -1.09
N ILE A 157 3.95 -3.82 -0.82
CA ILE A 157 4.80 -4.97 -0.45
C ILE A 157 5.65 -5.41 -1.64
N ASP A 158 5.07 -5.44 -2.84
CA ASP A 158 5.82 -5.73 -4.08
C ASP A 158 6.93 -4.70 -4.31
N SER A 159 6.65 -3.43 -4.01
CA SER A 159 7.64 -2.35 -4.09
C SER A 159 8.74 -2.44 -3.01
N LEU A 160 8.50 -3.15 -1.90
CA LEU A 160 9.51 -3.46 -0.88
C LEU A 160 10.43 -4.63 -1.28
N GLY A 161 10.08 -5.36 -2.34
CA GLY A 161 10.87 -6.48 -2.84
C GLY A 161 10.84 -7.73 -1.95
N VAL A 162 9.77 -7.91 -1.16
CA VAL A 162 9.58 -9.12 -0.34
C VAL A 162 9.29 -10.30 -1.26
N SER A 163 10.01 -11.39 -1.07
CA SER A 163 9.81 -12.63 -1.84
C SER A 163 8.57 -13.37 -1.36
N GLU A 164 7.65 -13.66 -2.27
CA GLU A 164 6.44 -14.47 -2.06
C GLU A 164 5.59 -14.05 -0.82
N PRO A 165 5.14 -12.80 -0.76
CA PRO A 165 4.26 -12.37 0.30
C PRO A 165 2.91 -13.07 0.17
N SER A 166 2.31 -13.50 1.29
CA SER A 166 0.93 -13.97 1.31
C SER A 166 0.04 -12.84 1.82
N ILE A 167 -0.88 -12.38 0.96
CA ILE A 167 -1.81 -11.29 1.29
C ILE A 167 -3.21 -11.79 1.00
N GLN A 168 -4.01 -11.97 2.05
CA GLN A 168 -5.32 -12.57 1.96
C GLN A 168 -6.35 -11.77 2.74
N ARG A 169 -7.57 -11.72 2.20
CA ARG A 169 -8.71 -11.17 2.89
C ARG A 169 -9.21 -12.16 3.93
N LYS A 170 -9.48 -11.69 5.15
CA LYS A 170 -10.06 -12.45 6.24
C LYS A 170 -11.41 -11.82 6.62
N GLY A 171 -12.51 -12.47 6.25
CA GLY A 171 -13.84 -11.89 6.42
C GLY A 171 -14.09 -10.66 5.55
N ASP A 172 -14.88 -9.70 6.02
CA ASP A 172 -15.30 -8.53 5.25
C ASP A 172 -14.44 -7.28 5.51
N THR A 173 -13.74 -7.22 6.63
CA THR A 173 -13.04 -6.01 7.09
C THR A 173 -11.57 -6.23 7.47
N GLU A 174 -11.05 -7.46 7.35
CA GLU A 174 -9.69 -7.80 7.78
C GLU A 174 -8.83 -8.28 6.62
N ILE A 175 -7.53 -8.00 6.70
CA ILE A 175 -6.51 -8.41 5.74
C ILE A 175 -5.35 -9.04 6.52
N VAL A 176 -5.02 -10.27 6.20
CA VAL A 176 -3.84 -10.96 6.73
C VAL A 176 -2.69 -10.81 5.75
N VAL A 177 -1.55 -10.40 6.28
CA VAL A 177 -0.31 -10.19 5.53
C VAL A 177 0.79 -11.02 6.17
N GLN A 178 1.46 -11.85 5.37
CA GLN A 178 2.61 -12.63 5.77
C GLN A 178 3.80 -12.25 4.89
N LEU A 179 4.88 -11.84 5.51
CA LEU A 179 6.10 -11.34 4.86
C LEU A 179 7.30 -12.20 5.25
N PRO A 180 7.54 -13.31 4.53
CA PRO A 180 8.68 -14.17 4.81
C PRO A 180 10.00 -13.46 4.52
N GLY A 181 11.03 -13.71 5.32
CA GLY A 181 12.38 -13.19 5.09
C GLY A 181 12.54 -11.68 5.25
N LEU A 182 11.53 -10.96 5.70
CA LEU A 182 11.59 -9.51 5.91
C LEU A 182 12.54 -9.17 7.06
N ARG A 183 13.55 -8.34 6.78
CA ARG A 183 14.55 -7.90 7.77
C ARG A 183 14.18 -6.59 8.46
N ASP A 184 13.56 -5.68 7.74
CA ASP A 184 13.20 -4.34 8.25
C ASP A 184 11.69 -4.24 8.53
N ARG A 185 11.32 -4.64 9.74
CA ARG A 185 9.95 -4.61 10.24
C ARG A 185 9.36 -3.20 10.26
N GLU A 186 10.13 -2.21 10.75
CA GLU A 186 9.67 -0.83 10.90
C GLU A 186 9.34 -0.21 9.55
N GLN A 187 10.17 -0.50 8.54
CA GLN A 187 9.93 -0.03 7.18
C GLN A 187 8.64 -0.61 6.60
N ALA A 188 8.38 -1.90 6.80
CA ALA A 188 7.15 -2.51 6.30
C ALA A 188 5.90 -1.95 6.98
N ILE A 189 5.92 -1.81 8.31
CA ILE A 189 4.80 -1.22 9.06
C ILE A 189 4.56 0.22 8.60
N ALA A 190 5.60 1.02 8.45
CA ALA A 190 5.49 2.38 7.96
C ALA A 190 4.92 2.44 6.52
N ALA A 191 5.39 1.58 5.63
CA ALA A 191 4.91 1.53 4.25
C ALA A 191 3.45 1.05 4.17
N ILE A 192 3.07 0.02 4.93
CA ILE A 192 1.72 -0.57 4.89
C ILE A 192 0.71 0.35 5.60
N GLY A 193 1.06 0.88 6.79
CA GLY A 193 0.13 1.59 7.67
C GLY A 193 -0.17 3.03 7.25
N THR A 194 0.69 3.68 6.46
CA THR A 194 0.51 5.06 6.04
C THR A 194 -0.70 5.19 5.09
N GLN A 195 -1.63 6.07 5.39
CA GLN A 195 -2.83 6.26 4.58
C GLN A 195 -2.52 6.86 3.20
N ALA A 196 -1.55 7.79 3.15
CA ALA A 196 -1.04 8.43 1.96
C ALA A 196 -2.07 9.26 1.19
N VAL A 197 -2.87 9.99 1.90
CA VAL A 197 -3.76 10.99 1.29
C VAL A 197 -2.92 12.21 0.93
N LEU A 198 -2.56 12.31 -0.36
CA LEU A 198 -1.81 13.45 -0.90
C LEU A 198 -2.79 14.48 -1.44
N GLU A 199 -2.66 15.71 -1.00
CA GLU A 199 -3.50 16.83 -1.41
C GLU A 199 -2.65 18.07 -1.63
N PHE A 200 -3.08 18.90 -2.58
CA PHE A 200 -2.43 20.16 -2.91
C PHE A 200 -3.36 21.30 -2.57
N TYR A 201 -2.87 22.28 -1.83
CA TYR A 201 -3.64 23.44 -1.38
C TYR A 201 -2.92 24.73 -1.74
N ILE A 202 -3.68 25.79 -2.00
CA ILE A 202 -3.11 27.14 -2.11
C ILE A 202 -2.97 27.74 -0.71
N VAL A 203 -1.83 28.32 -0.43
CA VAL A 203 -1.55 29.00 0.86
C VAL A 203 -2.07 30.41 0.82
N GLU A 204 -2.73 30.84 1.91
CA GLU A 204 -3.18 32.21 2.16
C GLU A 204 -2.15 32.93 3.05
N ASP A 205 -1.09 33.46 2.43
CA ASP A 205 0.05 34.09 3.16
C ASP A 205 -0.33 35.35 3.93
N ASN A 206 -1.43 36.01 3.56
CA ASN A 206 -1.90 37.27 4.21
C ASN A 206 -2.86 37.02 5.37
N VAL A 207 -3.17 35.78 5.70
CA VAL A 207 -4.14 35.40 6.74
C VAL A 207 -3.42 34.63 7.84
N THR A 208 -3.69 34.98 9.08
CA THR A 208 -3.18 34.25 10.25
C THR A 208 -4.24 33.30 10.79
N PRO A 209 -3.86 32.24 11.54
CA PRO A 209 -4.84 31.34 12.17
C PRO A 209 -5.88 32.04 13.04
N ALA A 210 -5.56 33.24 13.58
CA ALA A 210 -6.46 34.02 14.41
C ALA A 210 -7.48 34.84 13.59
N THR A 211 -7.18 35.15 12.31
CA THR A 211 -8.01 35.99 11.43
C THR A 211 -8.64 35.22 10.28
N MET A 212 -8.46 33.89 10.25
CA MET A 212 -9.01 33.03 9.20
C MET A 212 -10.53 32.96 9.25
N ASP A 213 -11.12 32.77 8.07
CA ASP A 213 -12.53 32.41 7.92
C ASP A 213 -12.68 30.89 7.83
N PRO A 214 -13.23 30.21 8.86
CA PRO A 214 -13.36 28.75 8.87
C PRO A 214 -14.26 28.18 7.76
N SER A 215 -15.10 29.04 7.14
CA SER A 215 -15.94 28.63 6.01
C SER A 215 -15.14 28.45 4.72
N ARG A 216 -14.03 29.18 4.56
CA ARG A 216 -13.20 29.23 3.34
C ARG A 216 -11.78 28.72 3.51
N GLN A 217 -11.33 28.57 4.75
CA GLN A 217 -9.92 28.32 5.07
C GLN A 217 -9.79 27.21 6.10
N VAL A 218 -8.65 26.53 6.07
CA VAL A 218 -8.28 25.48 7.03
C VAL A 218 -6.82 25.67 7.46
N VAL A 219 -6.52 25.34 8.72
CA VAL A 219 -5.15 25.35 9.23
C VAL A 219 -4.59 23.95 9.21
N LYS A 220 -3.47 23.75 8.51
CA LYS A 220 -2.66 22.53 8.59
C LYS A 220 -1.24 22.88 9.04
N HIS A 221 -0.51 21.92 9.57
CA HIS A 221 0.77 22.16 10.22
C HIS A 221 1.89 21.40 9.51
N GLU A 222 3.05 22.08 9.38
CA GLU A 222 4.31 21.43 9.06
C GLU A 222 5.01 21.06 10.37
N GLU A 223 5.45 19.81 10.51
CA GLU A 223 6.22 19.34 11.66
C GLU A 223 7.71 19.59 11.46
N THR A 224 8.31 20.39 12.31
CA THR A 224 9.76 20.55 12.34
C THR A 224 10.34 19.50 13.27
N ARG A 225 11.33 18.73 12.78
CA ARG A 225 12.05 17.72 13.55
C ARG A 225 13.49 18.13 13.78
N ASP A 226 14.02 17.78 14.92
CA ASP A 226 15.44 17.88 15.23
C ASP A 226 16.23 16.87 14.39
N GLU A 227 17.25 17.31 13.70
CA GLU A 227 18.05 16.49 12.76
C GLU A 227 18.82 15.36 13.47
N THR A 228 19.13 15.52 14.76
CA THR A 228 19.94 14.56 15.52
C THR A 228 19.08 13.53 16.23
N THR A 229 17.95 13.97 16.80
CA THR A 229 17.10 13.12 17.64
C THR A 229 15.84 12.61 16.96
N GLY A 230 15.46 13.18 15.79
CA GLY A 230 14.23 12.87 15.06
C GLY A 230 12.94 13.33 15.78
N LYS A 231 13.07 13.97 16.95
CA LYS A 231 11.91 14.44 17.74
C LYS A 231 11.29 15.68 17.13
N ILE A 232 9.96 15.78 17.22
CA ILE A 232 9.21 16.97 16.78
C ILE A 232 9.56 18.10 17.75
N THR A 233 10.18 19.18 17.23
CA THR A 233 10.59 20.37 17.98
C THR A 233 9.63 21.54 17.81
N GLY A 234 8.78 21.53 16.77
CA GLY A 234 7.83 22.59 16.52
C GLY A 234 6.78 22.22 15.49
N ARG A 235 5.73 23.04 15.41
CA ARG A 235 4.70 22.97 14.38
C ARG A 235 4.51 24.37 13.80
N ILE A 236 4.68 24.49 12.48
CA ILE A 236 4.46 25.73 11.76
C ILE A 236 3.08 25.69 11.15
N PRO A 237 2.14 26.58 11.56
CA PRO A 237 0.80 26.61 11.00
C PRO A 237 0.81 27.25 9.61
N TYR A 238 0.06 26.69 8.69
CA TYR A 238 -0.26 27.25 7.38
C TYR A 238 -1.76 27.42 7.26
N VAL A 239 -2.19 28.61 6.87
CA VAL A 239 -3.59 28.86 6.49
C VAL A 239 -3.72 28.52 5.01
N LEU A 240 -4.60 27.59 4.69
CA LEU A 240 -4.81 27.05 3.36
C LEU A 240 -6.24 27.36 2.90
N GLU A 241 -6.45 27.46 1.60
CA GLU A 241 -7.82 27.42 1.05
C GLU A 241 -8.48 26.09 1.49
N LYS A 242 -9.77 26.11 1.86
CA LYS A 242 -10.47 24.95 2.44
C LYS A 242 -10.47 23.74 1.50
N ARG A 243 -10.40 23.97 0.20
CA ARG A 243 -10.46 22.92 -0.82
C ARG A 243 -9.09 22.60 -1.39
N ALA A 244 -8.81 21.31 -1.48
CA ALA A 244 -7.66 20.84 -2.23
C ALA A 244 -7.85 21.14 -3.71
N VAL A 245 -6.89 21.80 -4.33
CA VAL A 245 -6.92 22.10 -5.77
C VAL A 245 -6.57 20.89 -6.63
N LEU A 246 -5.86 19.90 -6.07
CA LEU A 246 -5.52 18.64 -6.71
C LEU A 246 -5.34 17.54 -5.65
N SER A 247 -5.73 16.30 -5.98
CA SER A 247 -5.56 15.14 -5.12
C SER A 247 -4.52 14.15 -5.68
N GLY A 248 -3.96 13.31 -4.81
CA GLY A 248 -2.98 12.29 -5.16
C GLY A 248 -3.52 11.18 -6.07
N GLU A 249 -4.82 11.07 -6.27
CA GLU A 249 -5.44 10.14 -7.22
C GLU A 249 -4.95 10.37 -8.67
N THR A 250 -4.46 11.58 -8.95
CA THR A 250 -3.91 11.95 -10.25
C THR A 250 -2.42 11.62 -10.43
N VAL A 251 -1.76 11.11 -9.40
CA VAL A 251 -0.36 10.66 -9.47
C VAL A 251 -0.28 9.32 -10.18
N SER A 252 0.57 9.22 -11.21
CA SER A 252 0.82 7.98 -11.95
C SER A 252 2.11 7.28 -11.53
N ASP A 253 3.13 8.03 -11.12
CA ASP A 253 4.40 7.50 -10.64
C ASP A 253 5.03 8.41 -9.59
N ALA A 254 5.80 7.82 -8.69
CA ALA A 254 6.58 8.54 -7.68
C ALA A 254 7.93 7.85 -7.47
N ARG A 255 9.02 8.61 -7.46
CA ARG A 255 10.38 8.09 -7.32
C ARG A 255 11.21 8.96 -6.38
N MET A 256 11.95 8.30 -5.50
CA MET A 256 12.97 8.95 -4.71
C MET A 256 14.15 9.34 -5.61
N GLN A 257 14.65 10.55 -5.45
CA GLN A 257 15.82 11.08 -6.13
C GLN A 257 16.70 11.85 -5.15
N ILE A 258 17.99 12.01 -5.50
CA ILE A 258 18.95 12.78 -4.74
C ILE A 258 19.30 14.02 -5.55
N SER A 259 19.22 15.18 -4.92
CA SER A 259 19.58 16.45 -5.52
C SER A 259 21.10 16.55 -5.71
N ASN A 260 21.53 16.89 -6.92
CA ASN A 260 22.95 17.10 -7.23
C ASN A 260 23.52 18.41 -6.64
N LEU A 261 22.66 19.30 -6.10
CA LEU A 261 23.08 20.60 -5.59
C LEU A 261 23.51 20.54 -4.12
N ASP A 262 22.72 19.83 -3.30
CA ASP A 262 22.85 19.80 -1.84
C ASP A 262 22.82 18.38 -1.26
N ASN A 263 22.80 17.36 -2.12
CA ASN A 263 22.75 15.96 -1.73
C ASN A 263 21.50 15.57 -0.90
N SER A 264 20.45 16.41 -0.91
CA SER A 264 19.19 16.16 -0.21
C SER A 264 18.32 15.14 -0.97
N SER A 265 17.57 14.33 -0.21
CA SER A 265 16.62 13.39 -0.78
C SER A 265 15.29 14.10 -1.04
N TYR A 266 14.69 13.90 -2.22
CA TYR A 266 13.37 14.39 -2.57
C TYR A 266 12.57 13.34 -3.32
N VAL A 267 11.24 13.51 -3.40
CA VAL A 267 10.37 12.63 -4.19
C VAL A 267 9.88 13.36 -5.42
N SER A 268 10.24 12.84 -6.59
CA SER A 268 9.71 13.27 -7.88
C SER A 268 8.40 12.54 -8.13
N ILE A 269 7.33 13.28 -8.41
CA ILE A 269 6.02 12.76 -8.76
C ILE A 269 5.69 13.10 -10.21
N THR A 270 5.04 12.16 -10.88
CA THR A 270 4.52 12.33 -12.25
C THR A 270 3.01 12.16 -12.21
N PHE A 271 2.28 13.12 -12.77
CA PHE A 271 0.83 13.05 -12.87
C PHE A 271 0.40 12.28 -14.13
N ASN A 272 -0.79 11.69 -14.09
CA ASN A 272 -1.46 11.20 -15.30
C ASN A 272 -1.91 12.38 -16.18
N SER A 273 -2.41 12.12 -17.39
CA SER A 273 -2.79 13.16 -18.33
C SER A 273 -3.79 14.17 -17.75
N LEU A 274 -4.82 13.70 -17.05
CA LEU A 274 -5.83 14.55 -16.41
C LEU A 274 -5.22 15.42 -15.30
N GLY A 275 -4.35 14.82 -14.47
CA GLY A 275 -3.64 15.52 -13.41
C GLY A 275 -2.68 16.56 -13.94
N ALA A 276 -1.93 16.24 -15.01
CA ALA A 276 -1.00 17.15 -15.66
C ALA A 276 -1.71 18.39 -16.19
N ASP A 277 -2.85 18.21 -16.88
CA ASP A 277 -3.67 19.31 -17.40
C ASP A 277 -4.26 20.18 -16.29
N ARG A 278 -4.74 19.55 -15.21
CA ARG A 278 -5.24 20.27 -14.02
C ARG A 278 -4.12 21.04 -13.34
N PHE A 279 -2.98 20.41 -13.14
CA PHE A 279 -1.81 21.01 -12.48
C PHE A 279 -1.26 22.19 -13.29
N ALA A 280 -1.19 22.08 -14.61
CA ALA A 280 -0.82 23.17 -15.48
C ALA A 280 -1.76 24.38 -15.33
N ARG A 281 -3.07 24.16 -15.30
CA ARG A 281 -4.05 25.24 -15.08
C ARG A 281 -3.92 25.87 -13.70
N ILE A 282 -3.75 25.06 -12.65
CA ILE A 282 -3.59 25.53 -11.27
C ILE A 282 -2.33 26.40 -11.15
N THR A 283 -1.19 25.90 -11.64
CA THR A 283 0.08 26.63 -11.56
C THR A 283 0.09 27.91 -12.42
N THR A 284 -0.62 27.93 -13.56
CA THR A 284 -0.79 29.12 -14.38
C THR A 284 -1.58 30.21 -13.67
N ARG A 285 -2.69 29.84 -12.99
CA ARG A 285 -3.58 30.80 -12.31
C ARG A 285 -3.00 31.34 -10.99
N ASN A 286 -2.14 30.56 -10.33
CA ASN A 286 -1.62 30.86 -9.00
C ASN A 286 -0.12 31.16 -9.01
N ARG A 287 0.40 31.76 -10.07
CA ARG A 287 1.82 32.21 -10.12
C ARG A 287 2.10 33.23 -9.00
N GLY A 288 3.23 33.07 -8.32
CA GLY A 288 3.63 33.89 -7.18
C GLY A 288 3.02 33.48 -5.85
N ARG A 289 2.00 32.62 -5.83
CA ARG A 289 1.42 32.06 -4.59
C ARG A 289 2.17 30.79 -4.17
N ARG A 290 2.03 30.39 -2.92
CA ARG A 290 2.60 29.16 -2.40
C ARG A 290 1.62 28.00 -2.58
N LEU A 291 2.14 26.83 -2.99
CA LEU A 291 1.39 25.60 -3.13
C LEU A 291 1.81 24.64 -2.02
N ALA A 292 0.96 24.45 -1.03
CA ALA A 292 1.21 23.48 0.02
C ALA A 292 0.94 22.05 -0.47
N ILE A 293 1.91 21.18 -0.25
CA ILE A 293 1.83 19.73 -0.48
C ILE A 293 1.55 19.10 0.88
N VAL A 294 0.35 18.54 1.03
CA VAL A 294 -0.15 17.97 2.28
C VAL A 294 -0.26 16.47 2.14
N LEU A 295 0.27 15.74 3.10
CA LEU A 295 0.19 14.29 3.20
C LEU A 295 -0.36 13.91 4.57
N ASP A 296 -1.47 13.20 4.62
CA ASP A 296 -2.13 12.76 5.85
C ASP A 296 -2.28 13.92 6.86
N ASP A 297 -2.89 15.03 6.40
CA ASP A 297 -3.15 16.28 7.14
C ASP A 297 -1.90 17.08 7.59
N LYS A 298 -0.71 16.67 7.19
CA LYS A 298 0.55 17.36 7.49
C LYS A 298 1.13 18.03 6.25
N VAL A 299 1.52 19.28 6.37
CA VAL A 299 2.24 20.00 5.30
C VAL A 299 3.65 19.43 5.22
N GLN A 300 4.03 18.90 4.06
CA GLN A 300 5.37 18.39 3.78
C GLN A 300 6.27 19.51 3.25
N SER A 301 5.73 20.35 2.40
CA SER A 301 6.41 21.53 1.85
C SER A 301 5.39 22.51 1.27
N ALA A 302 5.75 23.78 1.15
CA ALA A 302 4.91 24.81 0.57
C ALA A 302 5.74 25.75 -0.33
N PRO A 303 6.23 25.27 -1.50
CA PRO A 303 7.02 26.06 -2.43
C PRO A 303 6.21 27.16 -3.11
N VAL A 304 6.90 28.22 -3.55
CA VAL A 304 6.30 29.27 -4.39
C VAL A 304 6.23 28.78 -5.83
N ILE A 305 5.07 28.96 -6.48
CA ILE A 305 4.87 28.71 -7.90
C ILE A 305 5.56 29.82 -8.70
N ARG A 306 6.75 29.56 -9.22
CA ARG A 306 7.53 30.57 -10.00
C ARG A 306 7.00 30.71 -11.41
N GLU A 307 6.65 29.59 -12.03
CA GLU A 307 6.15 29.51 -13.41
C GLU A 307 5.11 28.40 -13.57
N ALA A 308 4.40 28.41 -14.68
CA ALA A 308 3.44 27.36 -15.02
C ALA A 308 4.17 26.04 -15.27
N ILE A 309 3.73 24.96 -14.63
CA ILE A 309 4.31 23.62 -14.77
C ILE A 309 3.43 22.82 -15.71
N THR A 310 3.83 22.74 -16.99
CA THR A 310 3.08 22.04 -18.04
C THR A 310 3.57 20.61 -18.28
N GLY A 311 4.73 20.24 -17.75
CA GLY A 311 5.36 18.92 -17.93
C GLY A 311 4.73 17.79 -17.11
N GLY A 312 3.72 18.06 -16.29
CA GLY A 312 3.05 17.04 -15.47
C GLY A 312 3.95 16.41 -14.40
N GLN A 313 5.03 17.08 -14.01
CA GLN A 313 5.94 16.63 -12.97
C GLN A 313 6.01 17.66 -11.85
N ALA A 314 6.12 17.17 -10.61
CA ALA A 314 6.35 17.99 -9.43
C ALA A 314 7.36 17.31 -8.52
N GLN A 315 7.94 18.09 -7.59
CA GLN A 315 8.91 17.60 -6.62
C GLN A 315 8.42 17.90 -5.22
N ILE A 316 8.41 16.87 -4.38
CA ILE A 316 8.17 17.03 -2.95
C ILE A 316 9.54 17.14 -2.29
N THR A 317 9.89 18.35 -1.93
CA THR A 317 11.13 18.65 -1.22
C THR A 317 10.83 18.76 0.27
N GLY A 318 11.76 18.31 1.11
CA GLY A 318 11.63 18.35 2.55
C GLY A 318 12.91 17.84 3.21
N ARG A 319 12.93 17.80 4.53
CA ARG A 319 14.05 17.22 5.29
C ARG A 319 13.86 15.69 5.42
N PHE A 320 13.92 15.00 4.29
CA PHE A 320 13.74 13.55 4.24
C PHE A 320 15.08 12.84 4.37
N THR A 321 15.15 11.85 5.22
CA THR A 321 16.19 10.81 5.12
C THR A 321 15.96 9.98 3.86
N LEU A 322 16.98 9.28 3.38
CA LEU A 322 16.88 8.40 2.24
C LEU A 322 15.75 7.37 2.41
N LYS A 323 15.62 6.82 3.61
CA LYS A 323 14.60 5.82 3.96
C LYS A 323 13.19 6.41 3.93
N GLU A 324 12.99 7.60 4.49
CA GLU A 324 11.70 8.31 4.46
C GLU A 324 11.28 8.67 3.04
N ALA A 325 12.21 9.23 2.23
CA ALA A 325 11.92 9.55 0.83
C ALA A 325 11.58 8.30 0.00
N THR A 326 12.28 7.17 0.26
CA THR A 326 11.97 5.89 -0.41
C THR A 326 10.59 5.38 -0.02
N ASN A 327 10.27 5.36 1.27
CA ASN A 327 8.96 4.94 1.76
C ASN A 327 7.85 5.84 1.20
N LEU A 328 8.06 7.15 1.21
CA LEU A 328 7.11 8.10 0.64
C LEU A 328 6.87 7.85 -0.85
N ALA A 329 7.92 7.58 -1.63
CA ALA A 329 7.80 7.25 -3.05
C ALA A 329 7.00 5.96 -3.28
N ILE A 330 7.26 4.90 -2.49
CA ILE A 330 6.50 3.64 -2.54
C ILE A 330 5.03 3.89 -2.27
N VAL A 331 4.74 4.60 -1.19
CA VAL A 331 3.38 4.88 -0.72
C VAL A 331 2.60 5.71 -1.74
N LEU A 332 3.20 6.76 -2.31
CA LEU A 332 2.57 7.60 -3.33
C LEU A 332 2.33 6.85 -4.66
N ARG A 333 3.29 6.01 -5.08
CA ARG A 333 3.14 5.19 -6.29
C ARG A 333 2.03 4.15 -6.16
N SER A 334 1.90 3.55 -4.98
CA SER A 334 0.90 2.50 -4.70
C SER A 334 -0.51 3.07 -4.52
N GLY A 335 -0.64 4.37 -4.36
CA GLY A 335 -1.90 5.05 -4.09
C GLY A 335 -2.28 5.10 -2.61
N SER A 336 -3.32 5.90 -2.32
CA SER A 336 -3.85 6.08 -0.98
C SER A 336 -4.72 4.89 -0.56
N LEU A 337 -4.69 4.58 0.74
CA LEU A 337 -5.64 3.65 1.33
C LEU A 337 -7.04 4.29 1.38
N PRO A 338 -8.07 3.54 1.04
CA PRO A 338 -9.45 4.04 1.06
C PRO A 338 -9.95 4.33 2.47
N ALA A 339 -9.33 3.70 3.47
CA ALA A 339 -9.63 3.85 4.88
C ALA A 339 -8.38 3.60 5.74
N PRO A 340 -8.33 4.12 6.98
CA PRO A 340 -7.26 3.81 7.92
C PRO A 340 -7.17 2.32 8.20
N LEU A 341 -5.94 1.84 8.42
CA LEU A 341 -5.68 0.48 8.87
C LEU A 341 -5.28 0.48 10.34
N THR A 342 -5.80 -0.47 11.09
CA THR A 342 -5.39 -0.75 12.46
C THR A 342 -4.77 -2.13 12.55
N ILE A 343 -3.59 -2.23 13.15
CA ILE A 343 -2.93 -3.51 13.38
C ILE A 343 -3.63 -4.17 14.58
N ARG A 344 -4.31 -5.29 14.36
CA ARG A 344 -4.95 -6.08 15.40
C ARG A 344 -3.99 -7.06 16.04
N GLU A 345 -3.20 -7.70 15.20
CA GLU A 345 -2.22 -8.68 15.66
C GLU A 345 -0.95 -8.51 14.85
N GLU A 346 0.16 -8.59 15.55
CA GLU A 346 1.48 -8.60 15.00
C GLU A 346 2.28 -9.72 15.61
N ARG A 347 2.82 -10.60 14.77
CA ARG A 347 3.76 -11.64 15.17
C ARG A 347 5.03 -11.55 14.35
N SER A 348 6.15 -11.52 15.00
CA SER A 348 7.46 -11.61 14.36
C SER A 348 8.07 -12.96 14.67
N VAL A 349 8.39 -13.71 13.62
CA VAL A 349 9.13 -14.97 13.74
C VAL A 349 10.59 -14.69 13.46
N GLY A 350 11.42 -14.89 14.48
CA GLY A 350 12.87 -14.70 14.32
C GLY A 350 13.47 -15.73 13.35
N ALA A 351 14.39 -15.32 12.50
CA ALA A 351 15.09 -16.20 11.56
C ALA A 351 15.82 -17.38 12.28
N SER A 352 16.26 -17.17 13.51
CA SER A 352 16.95 -18.22 14.32
C SER A 352 16.04 -19.41 14.66
N LEU A 353 14.75 -19.17 14.93
CA LEU A 353 13.78 -20.23 15.19
C LEU A 353 13.53 -21.10 13.95
N GLY A 354 13.48 -20.46 12.79
CA GLY A 354 13.36 -21.15 11.51
C GLY A 354 14.58 -21.97 11.16
N GLU A 355 15.79 -21.43 11.37
CA GLU A 355 17.07 -22.13 11.12
C GLU A 355 17.22 -23.38 11.98
N ASP A 356 16.89 -23.33 13.25
CA ASP A 356 16.89 -24.49 14.14
C ASP A 356 15.87 -25.55 13.69
N SER A 357 14.68 -25.13 13.29
CA SER A 357 13.62 -26.03 12.80
C SER A 357 14.05 -26.72 11.48
N ILE A 358 14.65 -25.98 10.55
CA ILE A 358 15.20 -26.54 9.29
C ILE A 358 16.29 -27.56 9.63
N ARG A 359 17.23 -27.19 10.47
CA ARG A 359 18.34 -28.07 10.86
C ARG A 359 17.84 -29.37 11.49
N GLN A 360 16.93 -29.28 12.45
CA GLN A 360 16.33 -30.47 13.08
C GLN A 360 15.53 -31.31 12.08
N GLY A 361 14.74 -30.68 11.20
CA GLY A 361 13.97 -31.33 10.15
C GLY A 361 14.86 -32.08 9.15
N VAL A 362 15.93 -31.44 8.67
CA VAL A 362 16.90 -32.04 7.76
C VAL A 362 17.60 -33.24 8.41
N TRP A 363 18.08 -33.10 9.66
CA TRP A 363 18.70 -34.21 10.36
C TRP A 363 17.73 -35.38 10.59
N SER A 364 16.48 -35.10 10.98
CA SER A 364 15.47 -36.15 11.15
C SER A 364 15.17 -36.87 9.85
N PHE A 365 15.10 -36.13 8.73
CA PHE A 365 14.87 -36.69 7.38
C PHE A 365 16.05 -37.57 6.96
N VAL A 366 17.28 -37.10 7.17
CA VAL A 366 18.50 -37.88 6.81
C VAL A 366 18.60 -39.17 7.65
N ILE A 367 18.42 -39.06 8.98
CA ILE A 367 18.46 -40.24 9.87
C ILE A 367 17.36 -41.23 9.50
N GLY A 368 16.12 -40.77 9.30
CA GLY A 368 15.01 -41.64 8.88
C GLY A 368 15.25 -42.26 7.53
N GLY A 369 15.76 -41.51 6.54
CA GLY A 369 16.11 -42.03 5.22
C GLY A 369 17.20 -43.07 5.25
N VAL A 370 18.27 -42.82 6.01
CA VAL A 370 19.37 -43.82 6.19
C VAL A 370 18.83 -45.10 6.85
N LEU A 371 18.01 -44.99 7.88
CA LEU A 371 17.41 -46.16 8.54
C LEU A 371 16.58 -47.00 7.56
N VAL A 372 15.75 -46.35 6.72
CA VAL A 372 14.97 -47.04 5.69
C VAL A 372 15.88 -47.72 4.67
N MET A 373 16.92 -47.02 4.15
CA MET A 373 17.86 -47.59 3.21
C MET A 373 18.61 -48.81 3.79
N VAL A 374 19.11 -48.71 5.01
CA VAL A 374 19.76 -49.83 5.71
C VAL A 374 18.80 -51.01 5.86
N PHE A 375 17.54 -50.76 6.27
CA PHE A 375 16.53 -51.82 6.36
C PHE A 375 16.24 -52.45 5.01
N MET A 376 16.11 -51.67 3.92
CA MET A 376 15.89 -52.20 2.58
C MET A 376 17.04 -53.09 2.08
N VAL A 377 18.26 -52.66 2.27
CA VAL A 377 19.44 -53.48 1.91
C VAL A 377 19.51 -54.76 2.76
N PHE A 378 19.26 -54.67 4.06
CA PHE A 378 19.32 -55.83 4.96
C PHE A 378 18.25 -56.87 4.65
N TYR A 379 17.00 -56.39 4.44
CA TYR A 379 15.83 -57.28 4.22
C TYR A 379 15.78 -57.81 2.79
N TYR A 380 15.93 -56.90 1.78
CA TYR A 380 15.80 -57.28 0.36
C TYR A 380 17.12 -57.56 -0.36
N ARG A 381 18.25 -57.39 0.33
CA ARG A 381 19.60 -57.61 -0.23
C ARG A 381 19.85 -56.82 -1.53
N VAL A 382 20.22 -57.46 -2.62
CA VAL A 382 20.54 -56.82 -3.90
C VAL A 382 19.33 -56.04 -4.48
N SER A 383 18.10 -56.54 -4.31
CA SER A 383 16.89 -55.83 -4.74
C SER A 383 16.66 -54.58 -3.95
N GLY A 384 17.10 -54.53 -2.67
CA GLY A 384 17.04 -53.30 -1.83
C GLY A 384 17.90 -52.20 -2.37
N LEU A 385 19.09 -52.48 -2.89
CA LEU A 385 19.96 -51.48 -3.53
C LEU A 385 19.30 -50.77 -4.72
N PHE A 386 18.54 -51.49 -5.55
CA PHE A 386 17.79 -50.89 -6.65
C PHE A 386 16.61 -50.04 -6.14
N ALA A 387 15.96 -50.50 -5.08
CA ALA A 387 14.90 -49.72 -4.45
C ALA A 387 15.39 -48.41 -3.79
N ASP A 388 16.57 -48.46 -3.15
CA ASP A 388 17.20 -47.27 -2.56
C ASP A 388 17.63 -46.26 -3.63
N LEU A 389 18.17 -46.75 -4.75
CA LEU A 389 18.46 -45.88 -5.88
C LEU A 389 17.21 -45.17 -6.42
N ALA A 390 16.09 -45.90 -6.53
CA ALA A 390 14.82 -45.36 -6.96
C ALA A 390 14.28 -44.33 -5.94
N LEU A 391 14.45 -44.60 -4.63
CA LEU A 391 14.05 -43.68 -3.55
C LEU A 391 14.81 -42.36 -3.63
N VAL A 392 16.16 -42.42 -3.75
CA VAL A 392 17.00 -41.24 -3.88
C VAL A 392 16.64 -40.44 -5.15
N LEU A 393 16.43 -41.13 -6.28
CA LEU A 393 16.02 -40.47 -7.52
C LEU A 393 14.66 -39.77 -7.37
N ASN A 394 13.71 -40.38 -6.68
CA ASN A 394 12.38 -39.82 -6.43
C ASN A 394 12.47 -38.53 -5.58
N VAL A 395 13.25 -38.56 -4.48
CA VAL A 395 13.49 -37.39 -3.64
C VAL A 395 14.14 -36.26 -4.45
N LEU A 396 15.15 -36.56 -5.26
CA LEU A 396 15.78 -35.57 -6.12
C LEU A 396 14.83 -34.98 -7.13
N LEU A 397 13.99 -35.80 -7.78
CA LEU A 397 12.96 -35.32 -8.71
C LEU A 397 11.94 -34.37 -8.05
N ILE A 398 11.44 -34.72 -6.85
CA ILE A 398 10.52 -33.90 -6.11
C ILE A 398 11.15 -32.52 -5.80
N LEU A 399 12.42 -32.51 -5.37
CA LEU A 399 13.13 -31.27 -5.08
C LEU A 399 13.36 -30.41 -6.33
N VAL A 400 13.65 -31.02 -7.48
CA VAL A 400 13.77 -30.31 -8.78
C VAL A 400 12.46 -29.69 -9.19
N VAL A 401 11.36 -30.45 -9.07
CA VAL A 401 10.01 -29.95 -9.39
C VAL A 401 9.67 -28.76 -8.49
N LEU A 402 9.87 -28.88 -7.19
CA LEU A 402 9.64 -27.78 -6.25
C LEU A 402 10.48 -26.54 -6.58
N ALA A 403 11.76 -26.70 -6.95
CA ALA A 403 12.64 -25.59 -7.31
C ALA A 403 12.31 -24.97 -8.69
N SER A 404 11.62 -25.68 -9.57
CA SER A 404 11.30 -25.23 -10.94
C SER A 404 9.96 -24.53 -11.05
N PHE A 405 9.02 -24.79 -10.15
CA PHE A 405 7.66 -24.24 -10.15
C PHE A 405 7.46 -23.08 -9.18
N GLN A 406 8.53 -22.56 -8.62
CA GLN A 406 8.53 -21.39 -7.71
C GLN A 406 9.07 -20.11 -8.33
#